data_0b2c68711976af4b65eaed80fca79e39
#
_entry.id   0b2c68711976af4b65eaed80fca79e39
#
_cell.length_a   1.000
_cell.length_b   1.000
_cell.length_c   1.000
_cell.angle_alpha   90.00
_cell.angle_beta   90.00
_cell.angle_gamma   90.00
#
_symmetry.space_group_name_H-M   'P 1'
#
loop_
_entity.id
_entity.type
_entity.pdbx_description
1 polymer ?
#
loop_
_entity_poly.entity_id
_entity_poly.type
_entity_poly.pdbx_seq_one_letter_code
_entity_poly.pdbx_strand_id
1 'polypeptide(L)'
;MATSSARNSAVSWIILIVAGFCEVGFAFCLGKTKGLAGLPYWEWMAGFAFFYVLSAVLLAKATETLPIGTAYPVWTGIGAVGSVLLGIFVFREPATFWRLFFITTLIISIVGLKMLSPE
;
A
#
# COMPACT_ATOMS: atom_id res chain seq x y z
N MET A 1 -0.29 -25.51 -16.51
CA MET A 1 0.90 -25.99 -15.84
C MET A 1 1.00 -25.44 -14.44
N ALA A 2 1.28 -26.32 -13.48
CA ALA A 2 1.36 -25.92 -12.08
C ALA A 2 2.44 -24.87 -11.84
N THR A 3 3.63 -25.04 -12.42
CA THR A 3 4.72 -24.09 -12.25
C THR A 3 4.41 -22.72 -12.87
N SER A 4 3.72 -22.71 -14.01
CA SER A 4 3.31 -21.47 -14.65
C SER A 4 2.28 -20.72 -13.81
N SER A 5 1.30 -21.44 -13.24
CA SER A 5 0.29 -20.84 -12.36
C SER A 5 0.92 -20.30 -11.09
N ALA A 6 1.82 -21.07 -10.48
CA ALA A 6 2.52 -20.61 -9.27
C ALA A 6 3.37 -19.39 -9.54
N ARG A 7 4.06 -19.34 -10.70
CA ARG A 7 4.86 -18.20 -11.09
C ARG A 7 4.01 -16.95 -11.29
N ASN A 8 2.85 -17.11 -11.95
CA ASN A 8 1.95 -15.99 -12.18
C ASN A 8 1.41 -15.44 -10.87
N SER A 9 1.09 -16.35 -9.94
CA SER A 9 0.63 -15.94 -8.61
C SER A 9 1.73 -15.19 -7.86
N ALA A 10 2.96 -15.70 -7.88
CA ALA A 10 4.09 -15.04 -7.22
C ALA A 10 4.36 -13.65 -7.81
N VAL A 11 4.32 -13.53 -9.13
CA VAL A 11 4.50 -12.25 -9.80
C VAL A 11 3.38 -11.29 -9.41
N SER A 12 2.14 -11.76 -9.36
CA SER A 12 1.01 -10.93 -8.99
C SER A 12 1.12 -10.44 -7.54
N TRP A 13 1.60 -11.29 -6.63
CA TRP A 13 1.82 -10.86 -5.25
C TRP A 13 2.92 -9.80 -5.15
N ILE A 14 3.98 -9.94 -5.93
CA ILE A 14 5.04 -8.93 -5.98
C ILE A 14 4.48 -7.60 -6.49
N ILE A 15 3.70 -7.65 -7.57
CA ILE A 15 3.07 -6.46 -8.14
C ILE A 15 2.14 -5.82 -7.10
N LEU A 16 1.37 -6.63 -6.38
CA LEU A 16 0.47 -6.14 -5.36
C LEU A 16 1.21 -5.44 -4.23
N ILE A 17 2.31 -6.03 -3.77
CA ILE A 17 3.12 -5.43 -2.71
C ILE A 17 3.73 -4.11 -3.18
N VAL A 18 4.24 -4.07 -4.41
CA VAL A 18 4.77 -2.83 -4.98
C VAL A 18 3.67 -1.77 -5.08
N ALA A 19 2.46 -2.18 -5.48
CA ALA A 19 1.33 -1.26 -5.51
C ALA A 19 1.02 -0.69 -4.14
N GLY A 20 1.11 -1.51 -3.10
CA GLY A 20 0.92 -1.06 -1.72
C GLY A 20 1.99 -0.06 -1.29
N PHE A 21 3.25 -0.27 -1.68
CA PHE A 21 4.31 0.69 -1.40
C PHE A 21 4.10 2.00 -2.18
N CYS A 22 3.55 1.94 -3.39
CA CYS A 22 3.20 3.16 -4.12
C CYS A 22 2.10 3.93 -3.40
N GLU A 23 1.19 3.21 -2.74
CA GLU A 23 0.18 3.84 -1.89
C GLU A 23 0.84 4.60 -0.73
N VAL A 24 1.87 4.02 -0.13
CA VAL A 24 2.65 4.70 0.89
C VAL A 24 3.33 5.95 0.29
N GLY A 25 3.82 5.82 -0.93
CA GLY A 25 4.44 6.95 -1.65
C GLY A 25 3.50 8.11 -1.83
N PHE A 26 2.26 7.85 -2.26
CA PHE A 26 1.33 8.96 -2.43
C PHE A 26 0.84 9.50 -1.08
N ALA A 27 0.79 8.69 -0.04
CA ALA A 27 0.49 9.17 1.29
C ALA A 27 1.60 10.12 1.79
N PHE A 28 2.85 9.79 1.51
CA PHE A 28 3.98 10.67 1.84
C PHE A 28 3.86 12.01 1.13
N CYS A 29 3.58 12.00 -0.18
CA CYS A 29 3.42 13.22 -0.95
C CYS A 29 2.26 14.05 -0.40
N LEU A 30 1.16 13.40 -0.04
CA LEU A 30 0.02 14.09 0.54
C LEU A 30 0.38 14.75 1.87
N GLY A 31 1.13 14.04 2.72
CA GLY A 31 1.59 14.59 3.98
C GLY A 31 2.48 15.82 3.82
N LYS A 32 3.26 15.84 2.74
CA LYS A 32 4.15 16.97 2.47
C LYS A 32 3.41 18.21 1.98
N THR A 33 2.15 18.10 1.58
CA THR A 33 1.37 19.27 1.18
C THR A 33 0.91 20.10 2.35
N LYS A 34 0.97 19.58 3.57
CA LYS A 34 0.50 20.32 4.74
C LYS A 34 1.26 21.61 4.92
N GLY A 35 0.51 22.71 5.08
CA GLY A 35 1.10 24.04 5.27
C GLY A 35 1.69 24.68 4.03
N LEU A 36 1.63 24.01 2.88
CA LEU A 36 2.13 24.54 1.63
C LEU A 36 1.01 25.17 0.82
N ALA A 37 1.39 26.14 -0.03
CA ALA A 37 0.46 26.80 -0.94
C ALA A 37 1.22 27.15 -2.21
N GLY A 38 0.48 27.42 -3.29
CA GLY A 38 1.08 27.80 -4.57
C GLY A 38 1.84 26.65 -5.21
N LEU A 39 2.96 26.98 -5.87
CA LEU A 39 3.72 26.00 -6.64
C LEU A 39 4.24 24.83 -5.80
N PRO A 40 4.80 25.01 -4.60
CA PRO A 40 5.26 23.88 -3.80
C PRO A 40 4.13 22.87 -3.49
N TYR A 41 2.93 23.36 -3.19
CA TYR A 41 1.78 22.51 -2.98
C TYR A 41 1.50 21.64 -4.21
N TRP A 42 1.49 22.27 -5.39
CA TRP A 42 1.16 21.55 -6.61
C TRP A 42 2.26 20.62 -7.06
N GLU A 43 3.51 20.91 -6.72
CA GLU A 43 4.61 19.96 -6.98
C GLU A 43 4.41 18.66 -6.22
N TRP A 44 4.04 18.74 -4.93
CA TRP A 44 3.78 17.53 -4.14
C TRP A 44 2.49 16.84 -4.58
N MET A 45 1.50 17.60 -5.02
CA MET A 45 0.28 17.01 -5.57
C MET A 45 0.54 16.28 -6.89
N ALA A 46 1.49 16.77 -7.68
CA ALA A 46 1.89 16.04 -8.89
C ALA A 46 2.52 14.70 -8.54
N GLY A 47 3.37 14.67 -7.51
CA GLY A 47 3.92 13.42 -7.00
C GLY A 47 2.84 12.49 -6.48
N PHE A 48 1.87 13.02 -5.77
CA PHE A 48 0.71 12.27 -5.30
C PHE A 48 -0.01 11.61 -6.49
N ALA A 49 -0.31 12.40 -7.52
CA ALA A 49 -1.03 11.90 -8.68
C ALA A 49 -0.25 10.80 -9.40
N PHE A 50 1.07 10.97 -9.51
CA PHE A 50 1.93 9.96 -10.14
C PHE A 50 1.84 8.63 -9.40
N PHE A 51 2.06 8.65 -8.09
CA PHE A 51 2.02 7.42 -7.30
C PHE A 51 0.62 6.83 -7.22
N TYR A 52 -0.40 7.67 -7.20
CA TYR A 52 -1.78 7.22 -7.16
C TYR A 52 -2.11 6.42 -8.43
N VAL A 53 -1.80 6.97 -9.59
CA VAL A 53 -2.08 6.30 -10.87
C VAL A 53 -1.24 5.03 -10.98
N LEU A 54 0.03 5.10 -10.64
CA LEU A 54 0.91 3.93 -10.70
C LEU A 54 0.39 2.82 -9.77
N SER A 55 0.00 3.18 -8.56
CA SER A 55 -0.54 2.21 -7.61
C SER A 55 -1.82 1.55 -8.14
N ALA A 56 -2.72 2.35 -8.70
CA ALA A 56 -3.99 1.84 -9.24
C ALA A 56 -3.75 0.90 -10.41
N VAL A 57 -2.83 1.25 -11.30
CA VAL A 57 -2.51 0.41 -12.47
C VAL A 57 -1.90 -0.91 -12.01
N LEU A 58 -0.98 -0.87 -11.06
CA LEU A 58 -0.36 -2.08 -10.53
C LEU A 58 -1.38 -2.96 -9.81
N LEU A 59 -2.29 -2.35 -9.06
CA LEU A 59 -3.36 -3.10 -8.41
C LEU A 59 -4.25 -3.79 -9.45
N ALA A 60 -4.63 -3.08 -10.50
CA ALA A 60 -5.43 -3.65 -11.57
C ALA A 60 -4.70 -4.84 -12.21
N LYS A 61 -3.40 -4.71 -12.40
CA LYS A 61 -2.60 -5.79 -12.97
C LYS A 61 -2.58 -7.01 -12.05
N ALA A 62 -2.42 -6.80 -10.75
CA ALA A 62 -2.41 -7.90 -9.79
C ALA A 62 -3.75 -8.63 -9.75
N THR A 63 -4.86 -7.90 -9.90
CA THR A 63 -6.19 -8.50 -9.83
C THR A 63 -6.56 -9.28 -11.09
N GLU A 64 -5.73 -9.26 -12.13
CA GLU A 64 -5.92 -10.17 -13.25
C GLU A 64 -5.75 -11.64 -12.85
N THR A 65 -4.95 -11.89 -11.82
CA THR A 65 -4.68 -13.23 -11.33
C THR A 65 -5.25 -13.47 -9.95
N LEU A 66 -5.17 -12.45 -9.07
CA LEU A 66 -5.61 -12.59 -7.68
C LEU A 66 -7.06 -12.13 -7.54
N PRO A 67 -7.84 -12.78 -6.65
CA PRO A 67 -9.21 -12.33 -6.38
C PRO A 67 -9.21 -10.91 -5.81
N ILE A 68 -10.19 -10.10 -6.23
CA ILE A 68 -10.30 -8.73 -5.73
C ILE A 68 -10.53 -8.70 -4.22
N GLY A 69 -11.24 -9.68 -3.69
CA GLY A 69 -11.51 -9.75 -2.25
C GLY A 69 -10.28 -10.04 -1.40
N THR A 70 -9.18 -10.48 -2.02
CA THR A 70 -7.90 -10.66 -1.36
C THR A 70 -6.95 -9.49 -1.69
N ALA A 71 -6.88 -9.14 -2.97
CA ALA A 71 -5.91 -8.12 -3.42
C ALA A 71 -6.22 -6.75 -2.86
N TYR A 72 -7.48 -6.35 -2.90
CA TYR A 72 -7.83 -5.00 -2.45
C TYR A 72 -7.59 -4.79 -0.95
N PRO A 73 -8.02 -5.71 -0.07
CA PRO A 73 -7.72 -5.57 1.36
C PRO A 73 -6.22 -5.60 1.67
N VAL A 74 -5.44 -6.41 0.97
CA VAL A 74 -3.99 -6.44 1.17
C VAL A 74 -3.36 -5.12 0.73
N TRP A 75 -3.76 -4.62 -0.43
CA TRP A 75 -3.27 -3.33 -0.95
C TRP A 75 -3.58 -2.20 0.03
N THR A 76 -4.84 -2.13 0.49
CA THR A 76 -5.28 -1.12 1.46
C THR A 76 -4.53 -1.28 2.78
N GLY A 77 -4.34 -2.51 3.22
CA GLY A 77 -3.64 -2.80 4.47
C GLY A 77 -2.18 -2.38 4.44
N ILE A 78 -1.48 -2.67 3.34
CA ILE A 78 -0.08 -2.26 3.20
C ILE A 78 0.02 -0.74 3.23
N GLY A 79 -0.86 -0.05 2.50
CA GLY A 79 -0.88 1.39 2.50
C GLY A 79 -1.18 1.97 3.87
N ALA A 80 -2.12 1.35 4.60
CA ALA A 80 -2.47 1.80 5.95
C ALA A 80 -1.29 1.64 6.92
N VAL A 81 -0.64 0.46 6.90
CA VAL A 81 0.54 0.21 7.72
C VAL A 81 1.64 1.23 7.42
N GLY A 82 1.94 1.39 6.13
CA GLY A 82 2.99 2.31 5.71
C GLY A 82 2.68 3.75 6.08
N SER A 83 1.40 4.16 5.94
CA SER A 83 0.99 5.52 6.29
C SER A 83 1.15 5.80 7.78
N VAL A 84 0.82 4.83 8.63
CA VAL A 84 0.99 5.00 10.08
C VAL A 84 2.48 5.09 10.42
N LEU A 85 3.31 4.25 9.80
CA LEU A 85 4.74 4.31 10.03
C LEU A 85 5.35 5.63 9.56
N LEU A 86 4.92 6.13 8.40
CA LEU A 86 5.33 7.46 7.94
C LEU A 86 4.89 8.54 8.93
N GLY A 87 3.65 8.45 9.41
CA GLY A 87 3.14 9.42 10.37
C GLY A 87 4.02 9.48 11.60
N ILE A 88 4.41 8.32 12.13
CA ILE A 88 5.21 8.25 13.34
C ILE A 88 6.64 8.70 13.10
N PHE A 89 7.30 8.16 12.06
CA PHE A 89 8.75 8.33 11.90
C PHE A 89 9.11 9.57 11.08
N VAL A 90 8.29 9.97 10.11
CA VAL A 90 8.61 11.11 9.24
C VAL A 90 7.88 12.36 9.72
N PHE A 91 6.59 12.23 10.02
CA PHE A 91 5.77 13.38 10.40
C PHE A 91 5.64 13.55 11.91
N ARG A 92 6.35 12.73 12.69
CA ARG A 92 6.49 12.85 14.14
C ARG A 92 5.16 12.82 14.90
N GLU A 93 4.25 11.98 14.43
CA GLU A 93 2.99 11.77 15.12
C GLU A 93 3.20 10.84 16.32
N PRO A 94 2.32 10.89 17.33
CA PRO A 94 2.49 10.06 18.53
C PRO A 94 2.39 8.57 18.21
N ALA A 95 3.30 7.78 18.80
CA ALA A 95 3.28 6.32 18.69
C ALA A 95 2.60 5.75 19.94
N THR A 96 1.28 5.83 19.99
CA THR A 96 0.54 5.34 21.14
C THR A 96 0.46 3.83 21.12
N PHE A 97 0.21 3.23 22.30
CA PHE A 97 0.05 1.78 22.41
C PHE A 97 -1.05 1.27 21.49
N TRP A 98 -2.20 1.95 21.47
CA TRP A 98 -3.32 1.46 20.65
C TRP A 98 -3.07 1.59 19.16
N ARG A 99 -2.33 2.60 18.72
CA ARG A 99 -1.92 2.69 17.30
C ARG A 99 -1.03 1.51 16.93
N LEU A 100 -0.04 1.20 17.77
CA LEU A 100 0.88 0.09 17.50
C LEU A 100 0.16 -1.25 17.59
N PHE A 101 -0.78 -1.39 18.52
CA PHE A 101 -1.58 -2.60 18.64
C PHE A 101 -2.37 -2.86 17.36
N PHE A 102 -3.09 -1.85 16.87
CA PHE A 102 -3.92 -2.05 15.69
C PHE A 102 -3.10 -2.18 14.40
N ILE A 103 -1.95 -1.54 14.31
CA ILE A 103 -1.08 -1.75 13.16
C ILE A 103 -0.54 -3.18 13.14
N THR A 104 -0.23 -3.73 14.31
CA THR A 104 0.25 -5.10 14.44
C THR A 104 -0.83 -6.09 14.01
N THR A 105 -2.07 -5.89 14.44
CA THR A 105 -3.17 -6.77 14.02
C THR A 105 -3.42 -6.68 12.53
N LEU A 106 -3.24 -5.51 11.93
CA LEU A 106 -3.40 -5.33 10.50
C LEU A 106 -2.33 -6.11 9.73
N ILE A 107 -1.07 -6.05 10.18
CA ILE A 107 0.02 -6.82 9.57
C ILE A 107 -0.28 -8.31 9.65
N ILE A 108 -0.72 -8.78 10.81
CA ILE A 108 -1.07 -10.19 11.00
C ILE A 108 -2.18 -10.59 10.04
N SER A 109 -3.19 -9.74 9.87
CA SER A 109 -4.30 -10.01 8.96
C SER A 109 -3.84 -10.10 7.51
N ILE A 110 -2.93 -9.23 7.08
CA ILE A 110 -2.37 -9.27 5.72
C ILE A 110 -1.62 -10.59 5.50
N VAL A 111 -0.79 -10.98 6.46
CA VAL A 111 -0.04 -12.23 6.38
C VAL A 111 -1.00 -13.41 6.33
N GLY A 112 -2.06 -13.38 7.16
CA GLY A 112 -3.06 -14.43 7.18
C GLY A 112 -3.77 -14.58 5.84
N LEU A 113 -4.13 -13.48 5.22
CA LEU A 113 -4.78 -13.51 3.91
C LEU A 113 -3.86 -14.12 2.85
N LYS A 114 -2.57 -13.78 2.91
CA LYS A 114 -1.60 -14.36 1.98
C LYS A 114 -1.50 -15.87 2.17
N MET A 115 -1.44 -16.33 3.42
CA MET A 115 -1.28 -17.75 3.72
C MET A 115 -2.51 -18.57 3.35
N LEU A 116 -3.70 -17.97 3.43
CA LEU A 116 -4.95 -18.63 3.09
C LEU A 116 -5.31 -18.50 1.62
N SER A 117 -4.53 -17.76 0.85
CA SER A 117 -4.75 -17.59 -0.58
C SER A 117 -4.63 -18.97 -1.26
N PRO A 118 -5.57 -19.32 -2.17
CA PRO A 118 -5.50 -20.60 -2.85
C PRO A 118 -4.34 -20.72 -3.83
N GLU A 119 -3.67 -19.63 -4.15
CA GLU A 119 -2.55 -19.61 -5.09
C GLU A 119 -1.19 -19.65 -4.41
#